data_cf8d73b4927fe3b0f6f95e0c05155141
#
_entry.id   cf8d73b4927fe3b0f6f95e0c05155141
#
_cell.length_a   1.000
_cell.length_b   1.000
_cell.length_c   1.000
_cell.angle_alpha   90.00
_cell.angle_beta   90.00
_cell.angle_gamma   90.00
#
_symmetry.space_group_name_H-M   'P 1'
#
loop_
_entity.id
_entity.type
_entity.pdbx_description
1 polymer ?
#
loop_
_entity_poly.entity_id
_entity_poly.type
_entity_poly.pdbx_seq_one_letter_code
_entity_poly.pdbx_strand_id
1 'polypeptide(L)'
;MTDIKVEVKHYNCPRCKCHRLPENFLNAKGRKLKTCLVCRDMQKKNNCEHNRRRNRCKDCGGSSICEHNRQRSTCKDCGGSSICEHNRRRSNCKDCGGASICEHNRLRSTCKECDPIGYLSSIVRRRTRGALKSKKTKRTMEYIACTIEEFKNHIESKFTEGMTWENQGKWHIDHIIPLKYNNPTLEETIERLHWTNTQPLWGSENISKGNRYIG
;
A
#
# COMPACT_ATOMS: atom_id res chain seq x y z
N MET A 1 -41.96 -29.34 -27.94
CA MET A 1 -40.75 -28.45 -28.07
C MET A 1 -40.77 -27.52 -26.88
N THR A 2 -39.92 -27.78 -25.93
CA THR A 2 -39.85 -26.96 -24.67
C THR A 2 -38.81 -25.84 -24.93
N ASP A 3 -39.31 -24.61 -25.04
CA ASP A 3 -38.45 -23.45 -25.18
C ASP A 3 -37.64 -23.22 -23.88
N ILE A 4 -36.37 -23.55 -23.94
CA ILE A 4 -35.41 -23.27 -22.85
C ILE A 4 -35.11 -21.75 -22.91
N LYS A 5 -35.79 -20.99 -22.06
CA LYS A 5 -35.46 -19.58 -21.81
C LYS A 5 -34.10 -19.50 -21.09
N VAL A 6 -33.05 -19.22 -21.84
CA VAL A 6 -31.74 -18.93 -21.28
C VAL A 6 -31.79 -17.54 -20.62
N GLU A 7 -31.83 -17.50 -19.30
CA GLU A 7 -31.70 -16.23 -18.56
C GLU A 7 -30.27 -15.66 -18.71
N VAL A 8 -30.15 -14.61 -19.47
CA VAL A 8 -28.88 -13.89 -19.66
C VAL A 8 -28.61 -13.00 -18.46
N LYS A 9 -27.64 -13.35 -17.62
CA LYS A 9 -27.22 -12.52 -16.48
C LYS A 9 -26.61 -11.20 -16.97
N HIS A 10 -27.18 -10.09 -16.49
CA HIS A 10 -26.64 -8.74 -16.71
C HIS A 10 -25.95 -8.23 -15.46
N TYR A 11 -24.85 -7.47 -15.64
CA TYR A 11 -24.14 -6.79 -14.55
C TYR A 11 -24.35 -5.28 -14.61
N ASN A 12 -24.58 -4.65 -13.47
CA ASN A 12 -24.69 -3.20 -13.39
C ASN A 12 -23.29 -2.56 -13.37
N CYS A 13 -23.04 -1.63 -14.29
CA CYS A 13 -21.80 -0.86 -14.29
C CYS A 13 -21.89 0.28 -13.25
N PRO A 14 -21.02 0.33 -12.23
CA PRO A 14 -21.11 1.35 -11.18
C PRO A 14 -20.87 2.78 -11.70
N ARG A 15 -20.30 2.94 -12.90
CA ARG A 15 -20.00 4.24 -13.47
C ARG A 15 -21.15 4.83 -14.30
N CYS A 16 -21.71 4.07 -15.25
CA CYS A 16 -22.81 4.54 -16.10
C CYS A 16 -24.19 4.06 -15.64
N LYS A 17 -24.26 3.22 -14.60
CA LYS A 17 -25.49 2.63 -14.06
C LYS A 17 -26.26 1.75 -15.06
N CYS A 18 -25.69 1.46 -16.21
CA CYS A 18 -26.30 0.61 -17.23
C CYS A 18 -26.06 -0.87 -16.94
N HIS A 19 -27.07 -1.68 -17.21
CA HIS A 19 -26.96 -3.14 -17.23
C HIS A 19 -26.29 -3.57 -18.53
N ARG A 20 -25.27 -4.43 -18.43
CA ARG A 20 -24.47 -4.91 -19.56
C ARG A 20 -24.20 -6.42 -19.41
N LEU A 21 -23.98 -7.07 -20.53
CA LEU A 21 -23.57 -8.47 -20.57
C LEU A 21 -22.22 -8.70 -19.86
N PRO A 22 -21.94 -9.86 -19.28
CA PRO A 22 -20.70 -10.17 -18.56
C PRO A 22 -19.43 -9.90 -19.37
N GLU A 23 -19.45 -10.15 -20.66
CA GLU A 23 -18.35 -9.94 -21.60
C GLU A 23 -17.88 -8.47 -21.63
N ASN A 24 -18.80 -7.50 -21.46
CA ASN A 24 -18.47 -6.09 -21.41
C ASN A 24 -17.61 -5.71 -20.19
N PHE A 25 -17.46 -6.62 -19.23
CA PHE A 25 -16.63 -6.43 -18.03
C PHE A 25 -15.31 -7.19 -18.09
N LEU A 26 -14.99 -7.83 -19.22
CA LEU A 26 -13.71 -8.52 -19.39
C LEU A 26 -12.66 -7.60 -20.04
N ASN A 27 -11.38 -7.80 -19.71
CA ASN A 27 -10.27 -7.23 -20.47
C ASN A 27 -9.82 -8.20 -21.59
N ALA A 28 -8.85 -7.76 -22.41
CA ALA A 28 -8.28 -8.58 -23.49
C ALA A 28 -7.65 -9.92 -23.02
N LYS A 29 -7.38 -10.06 -21.72
CA LYS A 29 -6.85 -11.29 -21.09
C LYS A 29 -7.94 -12.08 -20.36
N GLY A 30 -9.24 -11.82 -20.61
CA GLY A 30 -10.37 -12.49 -19.96
C GLY A 30 -10.58 -12.15 -18.48
N ARG A 31 -9.80 -11.23 -17.90
CA ARG A 31 -9.95 -10.86 -16.49
C ARG A 31 -11.15 -9.93 -16.28
N LYS A 32 -12.00 -10.24 -15.29
CA LYS A 32 -13.16 -9.41 -14.92
C LYS A 32 -12.73 -8.07 -14.32
N LEU A 33 -13.36 -6.99 -14.79
CA LEU A 33 -13.13 -5.61 -14.36
C LEU A 33 -14.42 -5.01 -13.76
N LYS A 34 -14.29 -3.99 -12.93
CA LYS A 34 -15.41 -3.34 -12.23
C LYS A 34 -16.30 -2.48 -13.16
N THR A 35 -15.74 -1.95 -14.26
CA THR A 35 -16.44 -1.03 -15.17
C THR A 35 -16.58 -1.64 -16.56
N CYS A 36 -17.68 -1.34 -17.25
CA CYS A 36 -17.95 -1.87 -18.60
C CYS A 36 -16.99 -1.30 -19.65
N LEU A 37 -16.89 -1.98 -20.80
CA LEU A 37 -16.00 -1.62 -21.91
C LEU A 37 -16.25 -0.19 -22.38
N VAL A 38 -17.51 0.21 -22.60
CA VAL A 38 -17.87 1.56 -23.05
C VAL A 38 -17.31 2.65 -22.11
N CYS A 39 -17.45 2.46 -20.79
CA CYS A 39 -16.89 3.39 -19.83
C CYS A 39 -15.35 3.45 -19.84
N ARG A 40 -14.70 2.33 -20.13
CA ARG A 40 -13.24 2.27 -20.25
C ARG A 40 -12.74 2.96 -21.53
N ASP A 41 -13.44 2.77 -22.64
CA ASP A 41 -13.08 3.40 -23.92
C ASP A 41 -13.31 4.92 -23.90
N MET A 42 -14.41 5.37 -23.28
CA MET A 42 -14.60 6.80 -23.01
C MET A 42 -13.49 7.37 -22.13
N GLN A 43 -12.99 6.60 -21.16
CA GLN A 43 -11.89 7.03 -20.31
C GLN A 43 -10.57 7.12 -21.07
N LYS A 44 -10.31 6.17 -21.99
CA LYS A 44 -9.13 6.21 -22.88
C LYS A 44 -9.17 7.43 -23.81
N LYS A 45 -10.34 7.76 -24.41
CA LYS A 45 -10.51 8.95 -25.25
C LYS A 45 -10.20 10.26 -24.52
N ASN A 46 -10.39 10.31 -23.21
CA ASN A 46 -10.08 11.47 -22.37
C ASN A 46 -8.62 11.57 -21.93
N ASN A 47 -7.81 10.58 -22.26
CA ASN A 47 -6.38 10.60 -22.00
C ASN A 47 -5.64 11.33 -23.13
N CYS A 48 -4.52 11.96 -22.79
CA CYS A 48 -3.58 12.50 -23.75
C CYS A 48 -2.66 11.40 -24.30
N GLU A 49 -1.81 11.76 -25.26
CA GLU A 49 -0.77 10.89 -25.84
C GLU A 49 0.12 10.19 -24.80
N HIS A 50 0.36 10.84 -23.64
CA HIS A 50 1.09 10.28 -22.51
C HIS A 50 0.25 9.30 -21.66
N ASN A 51 -0.90 8.84 -22.16
CA ASN A 51 -1.85 7.93 -21.50
C ASN A 51 -2.30 8.40 -20.10
N ARG A 52 -2.34 9.72 -19.88
CA ARG A 52 -2.79 10.39 -18.65
C ARG A 52 -4.00 11.26 -18.92
N ARG A 53 -4.81 11.53 -17.91
CA ARG A 53 -5.88 12.54 -18.05
C ARG A 53 -5.27 13.86 -18.47
N ARG A 54 -5.73 14.44 -19.57
CA ARG A 54 -5.19 15.67 -20.18
C ARG A 54 -5.00 16.80 -19.16
N ASN A 55 -6.03 17.06 -18.33
CA ASN A 55 -5.97 18.11 -17.30
C ASN A 55 -4.93 17.88 -16.19
N ARG A 56 -4.45 16.66 -16.01
CA ARG A 56 -3.45 16.26 -14.99
C ARG A 56 -2.11 15.84 -15.59
N CYS A 57 -1.97 15.94 -16.90
CA CYS A 57 -0.72 15.61 -17.55
C CYS A 57 0.23 16.81 -17.46
N LYS A 58 1.41 16.58 -16.88
CA LYS A 58 2.46 17.59 -16.76
C LYS A 58 3.02 17.96 -18.13
N ASP A 59 3.26 16.95 -18.96
CA ASP A 59 3.87 17.10 -20.27
C ASP A 59 2.95 17.85 -21.26
N CYS A 60 1.63 17.79 -21.03
CA CYS A 60 0.63 18.53 -21.81
C CYS A 60 0.26 19.90 -21.19
N GLY A 61 0.88 20.33 -20.11
CA GLY A 61 0.50 21.55 -19.41
C GLY A 61 -0.96 21.57 -18.93
N GLY A 62 -1.43 20.41 -18.40
CA GLY A 62 -2.84 20.26 -18.00
C GLY A 62 -3.30 21.31 -17.00
N SER A 63 -4.55 21.78 -17.12
CA SER A 63 -5.13 22.87 -16.33
C SER A 63 -5.05 22.69 -14.81
N SER A 64 -4.97 21.45 -14.34
CA SER A 64 -4.77 21.14 -12.92
C SER A 64 -3.31 21.20 -12.46
N ILE A 65 -2.37 21.46 -13.37
CA ILE A 65 -0.94 21.59 -13.07
C ILE A 65 -0.62 23.07 -12.85
N CYS A 66 0.21 23.37 -11.86
CA CYS A 66 0.68 24.72 -11.59
C CYS A 66 2.08 24.97 -12.17
N GLU A 67 2.55 26.20 -12.09
CA GLU A 67 3.90 26.64 -12.51
C GLU A 67 5.03 25.80 -11.86
N HIS A 68 4.82 25.30 -10.63
CA HIS A 68 5.75 24.42 -9.95
C HIS A 68 5.70 22.96 -10.45
N ASN A 69 5.06 22.72 -11.60
CA ASN A 69 4.90 21.38 -12.21
C ASN A 69 4.26 20.33 -11.27
N ARG A 70 3.33 20.78 -10.41
CA ARG A 70 2.59 19.96 -9.45
C ARG A 70 1.09 20.12 -9.62
N GLN A 71 0.29 19.20 -9.11
CA GLN A 71 -1.16 19.42 -9.06
C GLN A 71 -1.45 20.65 -8.20
N ARG A 72 -2.13 21.64 -8.75
CA ARG A 72 -2.43 22.94 -8.13
C ARG A 72 -3.06 22.77 -6.75
N SER A 73 -4.06 21.89 -6.61
CA SER A 73 -4.75 21.66 -5.34
C SER A 73 -3.86 21.12 -4.21
N THR A 74 -2.73 20.49 -4.54
CA THR A 74 -1.79 19.89 -3.56
C THR A 74 -0.43 20.56 -3.57
N CYS A 75 -0.27 21.64 -4.32
CA CYS A 75 0.96 22.40 -4.33
C CYS A 75 1.03 23.31 -3.11
N LYS A 76 2.08 23.17 -2.32
CA LYS A 76 2.32 23.98 -1.14
C LYS A 76 2.66 25.42 -1.49
N ASP A 77 3.48 25.58 -2.52
CA ASP A 77 3.97 26.89 -2.98
C ASP A 77 2.84 27.75 -3.56
N CYS A 78 1.79 27.10 -4.11
CA CYS A 78 0.58 27.77 -4.60
C CYS A 78 -0.52 27.94 -3.54
N GLY A 79 -0.34 27.49 -2.32
CA GLY A 79 -1.41 27.48 -1.31
C GLY A 79 -2.62 26.62 -1.77
N GLY A 80 -2.37 25.45 -2.37
CA GLY A 80 -3.42 24.61 -2.94
C GLY A 80 -4.53 24.26 -1.96
N SER A 81 -5.78 24.18 -2.43
CA SER A 81 -6.99 23.98 -1.59
C SER A 81 -6.93 22.79 -0.63
N SER A 82 -6.12 21.78 -0.94
CA SER A 82 -5.89 20.62 -0.06
C SER A 82 -4.79 20.85 0.98
N ILE A 83 -4.15 22.01 0.97
CA ILE A 83 -3.12 22.39 1.94
C ILE A 83 -3.75 23.26 3.03
N CYS A 84 -3.37 23.04 4.27
CA CYS A 84 -3.81 23.83 5.41
C CYS A 84 -2.77 24.90 5.77
N GLU A 85 -3.10 25.79 6.71
CA GLU A 85 -2.24 26.82 7.29
C GLU A 85 -0.91 26.28 7.85
N HIS A 86 -0.91 25.02 8.34
CA HIS A 86 0.29 24.32 8.80
C HIS A 86 1.15 23.74 7.66
N ASN A 87 0.92 24.17 6.42
CA ASN A 87 1.63 23.70 5.21
C ASN A 87 1.63 22.18 5.03
N ARG A 88 0.56 21.52 5.46
CA ARG A 88 0.34 20.07 5.36
C ARG A 88 -0.93 19.77 4.56
N ARG A 89 -1.08 18.57 4.05
CA ARG A 89 -2.38 18.14 3.51
C ARG A 89 -3.43 18.23 4.62
N ARG A 90 -4.49 18.97 4.41
CA ARG A 90 -5.57 19.19 5.38
C ARG A 90 -6.10 17.89 5.97
N SER A 91 -6.35 16.87 5.13
CA SER A 91 -6.84 15.56 5.60
C SER A 91 -5.88 14.84 6.55
N ASN A 92 -4.58 15.12 6.47
CA ASN A 92 -3.53 14.45 7.26
C ASN A 92 -2.92 15.38 8.33
N CYS A 93 -3.45 16.58 8.49
CA CYS A 93 -2.97 17.53 9.49
C CYS A 93 -3.61 17.21 10.84
N LYS A 94 -2.78 16.94 11.83
CA LYS A 94 -3.22 16.70 13.21
C LYS A 94 -3.81 17.97 13.84
N ASP A 95 -3.15 19.08 13.63
CA ASP A 95 -3.53 20.38 14.20
C ASP A 95 -4.88 20.88 13.66
N CYS A 96 -5.24 20.47 12.43
CA CYS A 96 -6.54 20.76 11.81
C CYS A 96 -7.61 19.68 12.06
N GLY A 97 -7.34 18.63 12.80
CA GLY A 97 -8.27 17.52 12.98
C GLY A 97 -8.64 16.84 11.65
N GLY A 98 -7.65 16.64 10.77
CA GLY A 98 -7.88 16.14 9.42
C GLY A 98 -8.60 14.78 9.38
N ALA A 99 -9.50 14.58 8.41
CA ALA A 99 -10.37 13.38 8.31
C ALA A 99 -9.63 12.04 8.31
N SER A 100 -8.34 12.01 7.95
CA SER A 100 -7.50 10.82 8.03
C SER A 100 -6.86 10.61 9.40
N ILE A 101 -7.04 11.52 10.34
CA ILE A 101 -6.53 11.41 11.70
C ILE A 101 -7.58 10.71 12.56
N CYS A 102 -7.15 9.79 13.41
CA CYS A 102 -7.99 9.08 14.34
C CYS A 102 -7.94 9.73 15.73
N GLU A 103 -8.79 9.25 16.64
CA GLU A 103 -8.84 9.67 18.07
C GLU A 103 -7.50 9.52 18.80
N HIS A 104 -6.64 8.57 18.36
CA HIS A 104 -5.29 8.40 18.89
C HIS A 104 -4.26 9.38 18.29
N ASN A 105 -4.73 10.45 17.62
CA ASN A 105 -3.89 11.48 16.99
C ASN A 105 -2.86 10.92 15.99
N ARG A 106 -3.24 9.86 15.26
CA ARG A 106 -2.42 9.19 14.24
C ARG A 106 -3.19 9.08 12.93
N LEU A 107 -2.48 8.84 11.81
CA LEU A 107 -3.15 8.45 10.56
C LEU A 107 -3.90 7.14 10.78
N ARG A 108 -5.21 7.13 10.56
CA ARG A 108 -6.09 5.98 10.77
C ARG A 108 -5.57 4.70 10.11
N SER A 109 -5.11 4.78 8.87
CA SER A 109 -4.58 3.65 8.08
C SER A 109 -3.24 3.09 8.58
N THR A 110 -2.61 3.72 9.55
CA THR A 110 -1.35 3.27 10.17
C THR A 110 -1.39 3.42 11.69
N CYS A 111 -2.59 3.55 12.23
CA CYS A 111 -2.80 3.52 13.67
C CYS A 111 -2.91 2.07 14.14
N LYS A 112 -2.13 1.71 15.13
CA LYS A 112 -2.07 0.36 15.68
C LYS A 112 -3.44 -0.10 16.23
N GLU A 113 -4.15 0.80 16.86
CA GLU A 113 -5.44 0.56 17.49
C GLU A 113 -6.61 0.56 16.48
N CYS A 114 -6.55 1.43 15.45
CA CYS A 114 -7.62 1.56 14.45
C CYS A 114 -7.49 0.61 13.26
N ASP A 115 -6.26 0.31 12.85
CA ASP A 115 -5.94 -0.56 11.70
C ASP A 115 -4.64 -1.33 11.98
N PRO A 116 -4.68 -2.39 12.81
CA PRO A 116 -3.50 -3.19 13.16
C PRO A 116 -2.80 -3.78 11.92
N ILE A 117 -3.55 -4.23 10.94
CA ILE A 117 -3.02 -4.79 9.68
C ILE A 117 -2.33 -3.73 8.84
N GLY A 118 -2.94 -2.55 8.68
CA GLY A 118 -2.32 -1.42 7.99
C GLY A 118 -1.07 -0.91 8.71
N TYR A 119 -1.09 -0.90 10.03
CA TYR A 119 0.07 -0.58 10.86
C TYR A 119 1.22 -1.57 10.63
N LEU A 120 0.97 -2.88 10.72
CA LEU A 120 1.97 -3.92 10.46
C LEU A 120 2.50 -3.83 9.03
N SER A 121 1.62 -3.66 8.04
CA SER A 121 1.99 -3.45 6.64
C SER A 121 2.93 -2.24 6.47
N SER A 122 2.71 -1.15 7.23
CA SER A 122 3.56 0.03 7.19
C SER A 122 4.96 -0.23 7.75
N ILE A 123 5.07 -1.02 8.82
CA ILE A 123 6.35 -1.44 9.40
C ILE A 123 7.14 -2.27 8.40
N VAL A 124 6.52 -3.31 7.84
CA VAL A 124 7.15 -4.21 6.86
C VAL A 124 7.64 -3.43 5.64
N ARG A 125 6.80 -2.54 5.08
CA ARG A 125 7.17 -1.68 3.94
C ARG A 125 8.36 -0.77 4.26
N ARG A 126 8.40 -0.18 5.44
CA ARG A 126 9.50 0.70 5.87
C ARG A 126 10.79 -0.06 5.99
N ARG A 127 10.78 -1.25 6.60
CA ARG A 127 11.95 -2.12 6.75
C ARG A 127 12.49 -2.59 5.41
N THR A 128 11.63 -3.13 4.53
CA THR A 128 12.01 -3.55 3.17
C THR A 128 12.62 -2.39 2.38
N ARG A 129 12.04 -1.19 2.47
CA ARG A 129 12.60 0.00 1.80
C ARG A 129 13.94 0.39 2.38
N GLY A 130 14.11 0.34 3.69
CA GLY A 130 15.37 0.63 4.38
C GLY A 130 16.47 -0.35 4.02
N ALA A 131 16.14 -1.65 3.89
CA ALA A 131 17.09 -2.69 3.49
C ALA A 131 17.54 -2.53 2.03
N LEU A 132 16.61 -2.34 1.11
CA LEU A 132 16.88 -2.30 -0.32
C LEU A 132 17.21 -0.90 -0.86
N LYS A 133 16.89 0.17 -0.10
CA LYS A 133 17.11 1.57 -0.50
C LYS A 133 16.58 1.85 -1.92
N SER A 134 17.42 2.39 -2.81
CA SER A 134 17.08 2.66 -4.22
C SER A 134 16.97 1.42 -5.10
N LYS A 135 17.45 0.26 -4.64
CA LYS A 135 17.45 -1.02 -5.38
C LYS A 135 16.12 -1.77 -5.33
N LYS A 136 15.10 -1.22 -4.63
CA LYS A 136 13.76 -1.83 -4.56
C LYS A 136 13.01 -1.67 -5.87
N THR A 137 12.79 -2.76 -6.61
CA THR A 137 12.11 -2.80 -7.92
C THR A 137 10.71 -3.43 -7.90
N LYS A 138 10.43 -4.31 -6.94
CA LYS A 138 9.18 -5.06 -6.82
C LYS A 138 8.30 -4.52 -5.67
N ARG A 139 7.07 -5.03 -5.54
CA ARG A 139 6.22 -4.75 -4.37
C ARG A 139 6.79 -5.39 -3.11
N THR A 140 6.51 -4.81 -1.95
CA THR A 140 7.07 -5.31 -0.67
C THR A 140 6.72 -6.78 -0.42
N MET A 141 5.46 -7.17 -0.65
CA MET A 141 5.01 -8.55 -0.41
C MET A 141 5.67 -9.58 -1.34
N GLU A 142 6.17 -9.16 -2.50
CA GLU A 142 6.94 -10.03 -3.39
C GLU A 142 8.36 -10.34 -2.84
N TYR A 143 8.91 -9.45 -2.01
CA TYR A 143 10.17 -9.71 -1.29
C TYR A 143 9.96 -10.52 -0.02
N ILE A 144 8.84 -10.29 0.68
CA ILE A 144 8.49 -11.00 1.91
C ILE A 144 7.97 -12.41 1.60
N ALA A 145 7.40 -12.61 0.40
CA ALA A 145 6.86 -13.87 -0.12
C ALA A 145 5.64 -14.42 0.65
N CYS A 146 4.86 -13.55 1.30
CA CYS A 146 3.58 -13.91 1.94
C CYS A 146 2.62 -12.71 1.98
N THR A 147 1.36 -12.94 2.33
CA THR A 147 0.39 -11.88 2.65
C THR A 147 0.69 -11.27 4.02
N ILE A 148 0.08 -10.13 4.31
CA ILE A 148 0.29 -9.49 5.62
C ILE A 148 -0.40 -10.27 6.75
N GLU A 149 -1.48 -10.96 6.45
CA GLU A 149 -2.20 -11.83 7.36
C GLU A 149 -1.35 -13.06 7.72
N GLU A 150 -0.77 -13.74 6.73
CA GLU A 150 0.16 -14.86 6.95
C GLU A 150 1.37 -14.40 7.75
N PHE A 151 1.93 -13.22 7.44
CA PHE A 151 3.03 -12.64 8.19
C PHE A 151 2.65 -12.39 9.66
N LYS A 152 1.44 -11.86 9.90
CA LYS A 152 0.92 -11.63 11.25
C LYS A 152 0.83 -12.94 12.03
N ASN A 153 0.20 -13.95 11.44
CA ASN A 153 0.03 -15.27 12.07
C ASN A 153 1.37 -15.94 12.38
N HIS A 154 2.35 -15.81 11.48
CA HIS A 154 3.70 -16.32 11.70
C HIS A 154 4.40 -15.66 12.90
N ILE A 155 4.28 -14.35 13.04
CA ILE A 155 4.85 -13.64 14.20
C ILE A 155 4.12 -14.05 15.49
N GLU A 156 2.78 -14.14 15.46
CA GLU A 156 1.97 -14.59 16.60
C GLU A 156 2.33 -16.01 17.06
N SER A 157 2.54 -16.93 16.11
CA SER A 157 2.90 -18.33 16.44
C SER A 157 4.25 -18.46 17.14
N LYS A 158 5.06 -17.41 17.14
CA LYS A 158 6.39 -17.36 17.79
C LYS A 158 6.41 -16.43 19.02
N PHE A 159 5.27 -15.96 19.49
CA PHE A 159 5.21 -15.16 20.70
C PHE A 159 5.67 -15.98 21.91
N THR A 160 6.52 -15.39 22.71
CA THR A 160 6.89 -15.90 24.03
C THR A 160 5.97 -15.31 25.09
N GLU A 161 6.04 -15.83 26.31
CA GLU A 161 5.21 -15.40 27.42
C GLU A 161 5.20 -13.87 27.57
N GLY A 162 4.01 -13.31 27.71
CA GLY A 162 3.77 -11.88 27.85
C GLY A 162 3.84 -11.05 26.57
N MET A 163 4.18 -11.63 25.40
CA MET A 163 4.12 -10.91 24.12
C MET A 163 2.71 -10.84 23.59
N THR A 164 2.28 -9.63 23.23
CA THR A 164 1.00 -9.37 22.56
C THR A 164 1.17 -8.25 21.54
N TRP A 165 0.21 -8.09 20.61
CA TRP A 165 0.24 -6.95 19.67
C TRP A 165 0.04 -5.62 20.40
N GLU A 166 -0.70 -5.58 21.50
CA GLU A 166 -0.96 -4.38 22.30
C GLU A 166 0.34 -3.83 22.89
N ASN A 167 1.26 -4.71 23.31
CA ASN A 167 2.53 -4.29 23.87
C ASN A 167 3.69 -4.24 22.85
N GLN A 168 3.39 -4.34 21.55
CA GLN A 168 4.40 -4.12 20.52
C GLN A 168 5.08 -2.76 20.70
N GLY A 169 6.39 -2.78 20.76
CA GLY A 169 7.25 -1.67 21.16
C GLY A 169 8.12 -2.06 22.34
N LYS A 170 7.63 -2.96 23.25
CA LYS A 170 8.46 -3.68 24.22
C LYS A 170 9.18 -4.85 23.56
N TRP A 171 8.61 -5.41 22.50
CA TRP A 171 9.23 -6.39 21.61
C TRP A 171 9.29 -5.88 20.17
N HIS A 172 10.19 -6.41 19.38
CA HIS A 172 10.44 -6.02 17.99
C HIS A 172 10.30 -7.22 17.05
N ILE A 173 9.90 -6.96 15.81
CA ILE A 173 10.06 -7.94 14.74
C ILE A 173 11.54 -7.94 14.36
N ASP A 174 12.22 -9.03 14.56
CA ASP A 174 13.64 -9.18 14.26
C ASP A 174 13.85 -10.12 13.05
N HIS A 175 15.04 -10.08 12.44
CA HIS A 175 15.46 -11.05 11.45
C HIS A 175 16.41 -12.05 12.10
N ILE A 176 16.09 -13.36 12.02
CA ILE A 176 16.89 -14.45 12.58
C ILE A 176 18.34 -14.30 12.10
N ILE A 177 18.53 -14.30 10.78
CA ILE A 177 19.78 -13.87 10.15
C ILE A 177 19.65 -12.36 9.87
N PRO A 178 20.42 -11.50 10.55
CA PRO A 178 20.29 -10.05 10.38
C PRO A 178 20.56 -9.60 8.95
N LEU A 179 19.78 -8.60 8.48
CA LEU A 179 19.89 -8.11 7.10
C LEU A 179 21.28 -7.58 6.72
N LYS A 180 22.09 -7.18 7.70
CA LYS A 180 23.45 -6.66 7.49
C LYS A 180 24.56 -7.60 7.97
N TYR A 181 24.19 -8.82 8.36
CA TYR A 181 25.19 -9.80 8.83
C TYR A 181 26.17 -10.16 7.72
N ASN A 182 27.46 -10.09 8.02
CA ASN A 182 28.57 -10.48 7.14
C ASN A 182 28.55 -9.80 5.74
N ASN A 183 28.31 -8.48 5.69
CA ASN A 183 28.35 -7.66 4.46
C ASN A 183 27.63 -8.31 3.25
N PRO A 184 26.31 -8.55 3.33
CA PRO A 184 25.59 -9.34 2.34
C PRO A 184 25.54 -8.67 0.97
N THR A 185 25.47 -9.49 -0.08
CA THR A 185 25.08 -9.06 -1.42
C THR A 185 23.63 -8.58 -1.45
N LEU A 186 23.20 -8.04 -2.60
CA LEU A 186 21.78 -7.65 -2.78
C LEU A 186 20.87 -8.89 -2.76
N GLU A 187 21.32 -9.97 -3.38
CA GLU A 187 20.59 -11.25 -3.46
C GLU A 187 20.41 -11.84 -2.07
N GLU A 188 21.48 -11.94 -1.28
CA GLU A 188 21.41 -12.40 0.11
C GLU A 188 20.51 -11.50 0.99
N THR A 189 20.56 -10.17 0.76
CA THR A 189 19.67 -9.24 1.46
C THR A 189 18.19 -9.51 1.10
N ILE A 190 17.90 -9.83 -0.16
CA ILE A 190 16.56 -10.18 -0.63
C ILE A 190 16.09 -11.49 0.00
N GLU A 191 16.94 -12.53 0.03
CA GLU A 191 16.63 -13.81 0.67
C GLU A 191 16.34 -13.63 2.17
N ARG A 192 17.12 -12.80 2.86
CA ARG A 192 16.93 -12.49 4.29
C ARG A 192 15.67 -11.69 4.58
N LEU A 193 15.06 -11.06 3.57
CA LEU A 193 13.74 -10.40 3.72
C LEU A 193 12.58 -11.38 3.73
N HIS A 194 12.78 -12.65 3.40
CA HIS A 194 11.73 -13.66 3.40
C HIS A 194 11.08 -13.78 4.79
N TRP A 195 9.76 -13.95 4.82
CA TRP A 195 8.97 -13.95 6.07
C TRP A 195 9.44 -15.00 7.09
N THR A 196 9.93 -16.17 6.64
CA THR A 196 10.43 -17.23 7.52
C THR A 196 11.67 -16.83 8.31
N ASN A 197 12.44 -15.87 7.82
CA ASN A 197 13.59 -15.29 8.51
C ASN A 197 13.21 -14.24 9.54
N THR A 198 11.96 -14.23 10.02
CA THR A 198 11.50 -13.24 11.00
C THR A 198 11.00 -13.90 12.29
N GLN A 199 11.17 -13.20 13.39
CA GLN A 199 10.73 -13.61 14.71
C GLN A 199 10.39 -12.40 15.57
N PRO A 200 9.51 -12.53 16.58
CA PRO A 200 9.42 -11.55 17.65
C PRO A 200 10.61 -11.73 18.60
N LEU A 201 11.16 -10.65 19.09
CA LEU A 201 12.26 -10.67 20.08
C LEU A 201 12.06 -9.51 21.05
N TRP A 202 12.24 -9.73 22.34
CA TRP A 202 12.16 -8.66 23.33
C TRP A 202 13.14 -7.54 23.00
N GLY A 203 12.77 -6.30 23.26
CA GLY A 203 13.56 -5.14 22.85
C GLY A 203 14.98 -5.15 23.39
N SER A 204 15.18 -5.57 24.65
CA SER A 204 16.49 -5.74 25.27
C SER A 204 17.34 -6.81 24.56
N GLU A 205 16.75 -7.96 24.29
CA GLU A 205 17.39 -9.07 23.59
C GLU A 205 17.77 -8.68 22.16
N ASN A 206 16.85 -8.00 21.44
CA ASN A 206 17.09 -7.52 20.09
C ASN A 206 18.23 -6.49 20.04
N ILE A 207 18.31 -5.59 21.01
CA ILE A 207 19.43 -4.64 21.15
C ILE A 207 20.73 -5.37 21.43
N SER A 208 20.71 -6.33 22.35
CA SER A 208 21.87 -7.17 22.68
C SER A 208 22.35 -7.99 21.48
N LYS A 209 21.42 -8.56 20.71
CA LYS A 209 21.73 -9.31 19.48
C LYS A 209 22.40 -8.43 18.42
N GLY A 210 21.89 -7.22 18.18
CA GLY A 210 22.39 -6.32 17.15
C GLY A 210 22.38 -6.98 15.75
N ASN A 211 23.53 -6.97 15.09
CA ASN A 211 23.72 -7.61 13.77
C ASN A 211 24.38 -9.00 13.86
N ARG A 212 24.42 -9.63 15.04
CA ARG A 212 25.00 -10.97 15.19
C ARG A 212 23.95 -12.03 14.83
N TYR A 213 24.39 -13.05 14.12
CA TYR A 213 23.61 -14.27 13.96
C TYR A 213 23.95 -15.18 15.14
N ILE A 214 22.92 -15.52 15.90
CA ILE A 214 22.98 -16.44 17.05
C ILE A 214 22.14 -17.63 16.59
N GLY A 215 22.79 -18.56 15.85
CA GLY A 215 22.17 -19.75 15.29
C GLY A 215 21.75 -20.73 16.34
#